data_553f1789c1097db1aa62d75ebcb3ba3e
#
_entry.id   553f1789c1097db1aa62d75ebcb3ba3e
#
_cell.length_a   1.000
_cell.length_b   1.000
_cell.length_c   1.000
_cell.angle_alpha   90.00
_cell.angle_beta   90.00
_cell.angle_gamma   90.00
#
_symmetry.space_group_name_H-M   'P 1'
#
loop_
_entity.id
_entity.type
_entity.pdbx_description
1 polymer ?
#
loop_
_entity_poly.entity_id
_entity_poly.type
_entity_poly.pdbx_seq_one_letter_code
_entity_poly.pdbx_strand_id
1 'polypeptide(L)'
;MNIMNLGGVHDNGEPKLQIGMSKNNGFVIQYDSNLGAITLTDASTGVVLPVLAPSASPFKFCGQYNTFTELTNAVTAGTITPANGDAYSIKSDGGTDGNGTMIKALDIVAYANSKWYVVIR
;
A
#
# COMPACT_ATOMS: atom_id res chain seq x y z
N MET A 1 -21.89 -23.14 -24.20
CA MET A 1 -22.64 -22.35 -23.22
C MET A 1 -21.77 -22.03 -22.04
N ASN A 2 -21.76 -20.80 -21.66
CA ASN A 2 -20.98 -20.37 -20.50
C ASN A 2 -21.73 -20.73 -19.23
N ILE A 3 -21.04 -21.42 -18.37
CA ILE A 3 -21.58 -21.75 -17.07
C ILE A 3 -20.87 -20.88 -16.06
N MET A 4 -21.61 -20.00 -15.48
CA MET A 4 -21.14 -19.26 -14.33
C MET A 4 -21.53 -20.06 -13.11
N ASN A 5 -20.55 -20.66 -12.48
CA ASN A 5 -20.80 -21.37 -11.24
C ASN A 5 -20.79 -20.34 -10.10
N LEU A 6 -21.97 -19.93 -9.67
CA LEU A 6 -22.15 -19.00 -8.58
C LEU A 6 -22.27 -19.71 -7.23
N GLY A 7 -22.20 -21.03 -7.23
CA GLY A 7 -22.20 -21.79 -6.00
C GLY A 7 -20.95 -21.51 -5.20
N GLY A 8 -21.09 -21.22 -3.92
CA GLY A 8 -19.97 -21.11 -3.03
C GLY A 8 -19.30 -22.49 -2.87
N VAL A 9 -18.11 -22.62 -3.38
CA VAL A 9 -17.26 -23.77 -3.10
C VAL A 9 -16.35 -23.39 -1.95
N HIS A 10 -16.29 -24.22 -0.94
CA HIS A 10 -15.40 -24.03 0.19
C HIS A 10 -14.19 -24.93 0.04
N ASP A 11 -13.02 -24.34 0.03
CA ASP A 11 -11.76 -25.04 0.08
C ASP A 11 -11.08 -24.65 1.41
N ASN A 12 -10.87 -25.64 2.27
CA ASN A 12 -10.35 -25.40 3.62
C ASN A 12 -11.20 -24.44 4.48
N GLY A 13 -12.51 -24.44 4.26
CA GLY A 13 -13.43 -23.56 4.97
C GLY A 13 -13.52 -22.15 4.44
N GLU A 14 -12.80 -21.81 3.38
CA GLU A 14 -12.82 -20.47 2.78
C GLU A 14 -13.75 -20.42 1.58
N PRO A 15 -14.54 -19.34 1.42
CA PRO A 15 -15.42 -19.22 0.27
C PRO A 15 -14.63 -19.05 -1.03
N LYS A 16 -15.14 -19.67 -2.06
CA LYS A 16 -14.51 -19.71 -3.38
C LYS A 16 -15.57 -19.60 -4.46
N LEU A 17 -15.35 -18.71 -5.43
CA LEU A 17 -16.22 -18.57 -6.59
C LEU A 17 -15.42 -18.85 -7.85
N GLN A 18 -15.90 -19.76 -8.66
CA GLN A 18 -15.32 -20.04 -9.97
C GLN A 18 -16.17 -19.48 -11.08
N ILE A 19 -15.54 -18.77 -12.01
CA ILE A 19 -16.15 -18.22 -13.23
C ILE A 19 -15.41 -18.80 -14.41
N GLY A 20 -16.11 -19.49 -15.30
CA GLY A 20 -15.49 -20.07 -16.49
C GLY A 20 -16.36 -21.10 -17.17
N MET A 21 -15.83 -21.64 -18.24
CA MET A 21 -16.54 -22.60 -19.09
C MET A 21 -16.41 -24.04 -18.62
N SER A 22 -15.40 -24.32 -17.84
CA SER A 22 -15.17 -25.65 -17.29
C SER A 22 -14.35 -25.58 -16.02
N LYS A 23 -14.22 -26.72 -15.37
CA LYS A 23 -13.44 -26.88 -14.15
C LYS A 23 -11.99 -26.43 -14.28
N ASN A 24 -11.40 -26.53 -15.48
CA ASN A 24 -9.99 -26.22 -15.73
C ASN A 24 -9.83 -24.99 -16.63
N ASN A 25 -10.85 -24.14 -16.71
CA ASN A 25 -10.84 -22.96 -17.57
C ASN A 25 -11.58 -21.83 -16.88
N GLY A 26 -11.02 -20.65 -16.92
CA GLY A 26 -11.59 -19.47 -16.30
C GLY A 26 -10.81 -19.04 -15.07
N PHE A 27 -11.50 -18.38 -14.16
CA PHE A 27 -10.89 -17.79 -12.99
C PHE A 27 -11.57 -18.28 -11.72
N VAL A 28 -10.77 -18.39 -10.67
CA VAL A 28 -11.26 -18.68 -9.33
C VAL A 28 -11.00 -17.46 -8.47
N ILE A 29 -12.05 -16.90 -7.90
CA ILE A 29 -11.97 -15.81 -6.94
C ILE A 29 -12.08 -16.42 -5.54
N GLN A 30 -11.10 -16.15 -4.71
CA GLN A 30 -11.00 -16.77 -3.38
C GLN A 30 -10.50 -15.76 -2.36
N TYR A 31 -11.06 -15.82 -1.17
CA TYR A 31 -10.48 -15.12 -0.03
C TYR A 31 -9.45 -16.02 0.64
N ASP A 32 -8.24 -15.49 0.79
CA ASP A 32 -7.14 -16.16 1.51
C ASP A 32 -6.98 -15.51 2.88
N SER A 33 -7.34 -16.23 3.92
CA SER A 33 -7.26 -15.72 5.29
C SER A 33 -5.82 -15.55 5.78
N ASN A 34 -4.88 -16.31 5.23
CA ASN A 34 -3.46 -16.16 5.58
C ASN A 34 -2.87 -14.87 5.02
N LEU A 35 -3.32 -14.47 3.83
CA LEU A 35 -2.90 -13.22 3.20
C LEU A 35 -3.79 -12.04 3.60
N GLY A 36 -4.99 -12.31 4.12
CA GLY A 36 -5.99 -11.26 4.37
C GLY A 36 -6.44 -10.57 3.08
N ALA A 37 -6.47 -11.28 1.96
CA ALA A 37 -6.71 -10.71 0.64
C ALA A 37 -7.55 -11.63 -0.23
N ILE A 38 -8.24 -11.03 -1.20
CA ILE A 38 -8.90 -11.76 -2.27
C ILE A 38 -7.86 -12.07 -3.33
N THR A 39 -7.82 -13.33 -3.77
CA THR A 39 -6.93 -13.77 -4.84
C THR A 39 -7.73 -14.16 -6.07
N LEU A 40 -7.14 -13.99 -7.24
CA LEU A 40 -7.66 -14.44 -8.53
C LEU A 40 -6.70 -15.51 -9.07
N THR A 41 -7.22 -16.70 -9.29
CA THR A 41 -6.41 -17.79 -9.82
C THR A 41 -6.87 -18.14 -11.22
N ASP A 42 -5.93 -18.25 -12.16
CA ASP A 42 -6.20 -18.81 -13.46
C ASP A 42 -6.39 -20.32 -13.32
N ALA A 43 -7.60 -20.79 -13.61
CA ALA A 43 -7.94 -22.21 -13.42
C ALA A 43 -7.15 -23.14 -14.36
N SER A 44 -6.67 -22.64 -15.50
CA SER A 44 -5.93 -23.45 -16.46
C SER A 44 -4.46 -23.61 -16.08
N THR A 45 -3.86 -22.62 -15.46
CA THR A 45 -2.43 -22.60 -15.14
C THR A 45 -2.15 -22.77 -13.65
N GLY A 46 -3.14 -22.53 -12.81
CA GLY A 46 -2.96 -22.50 -11.35
C GLY A 46 -2.21 -21.27 -10.84
N VAL A 47 -1.92 -20.30 -11.71
CA VAL A 47 -1.23 -19.08 -11.31
C VAL A 47 -2.16 -18.19 -10.51
N VAL A 48 -1.76 -17.84 -9.32
CA VAL A 48 -2.47 -16.89 -8.47
C VAL A 48 -2.04 -15.49 -8.83
N LEU A 49 -3.00 -14.68 -9.28
CA LEU A 49 -2.78 -13.26 -9.54
C LEU A 49 -3.31 -12.49 -8.33
N PRO A 50 -2.49 -11.70 -7.66
CA PRO A 50 -2.99 -10.86 -6.57
C PRO A 50 -3.99 -9.87 -7.13
N VAL A 51 -5.25 -9.99 -6.72
CA VAL A 51 -6.27 -8.98 -7.00
C VAL A 51 -6.28 -8.04 -5.82
N LEU A 52 -5.89 -6.82 -6.12
CA LEU A 52 -6.17 -5.60 -5.36
C LEU A 52 -6.71 -5.83 -3.94
N ALA A 53 -5.84 -6.22 -3.04
CA ALA A 53 -5.97 -5.67 -1.71
C ALA A 53 -5.98 -4.14 -1.86
N PRO A 54 -6.81 -3.40 -1.14
CA PRO A 54 -6.61 -1.97 -1.06
C PRO A 54 -5.13 -1.79 -0.71
N SER A 55 -4.38 -1.23 -1.63
CA SER A 55 -2.97 -1.01 -1.41
C SER A 55 -2.85 -0.21 -0.14
N ALA A 56 -2.27 -0.81 0.89
CA ALA A 56 -1.74 -0.02 1.96
C ALA A 56 -0.92 1.07 1.28
N SER A 57 -1.28 2.32 1.51
CA SER A 57 -0.44 3.41 1.05
C SER A 57 1.00 3.06 1.40
N PRO A 58 1.99 3.17 0.50
CA PRO A 58 3.38 2.92 0.83
C PRO A 58 3.88 3.88 1.91
N PHE A 59 3.09 4.89 2.25
CA PHE A 59 3.41 5.89 3.25
C PHE A 59 2.48 5.78 4.44
N LYS A 60 3.07 5.80 5.62
CA LYS A 60 2.34 5.90 6.87
C LYS A 60 2.32 7.36 7.30
N PHE A 61 1.17 8.00 7.30
CA PHE A 61 1.04 9.36 7.77
C PHE A 61 1.14 9.41 9.30
N CYS A 62 2.16 10.10 9.81
CA CYS A 62 2.49 10.14 11.23
C CYS A 62 2.10 11.45 11.92
N GLY A 63 1.92 12.53 11.18
CA GLY A 63 1.55 13.82 11.78
C GLY A 63 2.02 15.02 10.95
N GLN A 64 2.10 16.16 11.63
CA GLN A 64 2.45 17.45 11.02
C GLN A 64 3.49 18.16 11.86
N TYR A 65 4.43 18.81 11.20
CA TYR A 65 5.34 19.78 11.82
C TYR A 65 5.13 21.17 11.19
N ASN A 66 5.39 22.21 11.96
CA ASN A 66 5.26 23.57 11.45
C ASN A 66 6.30 23.90 10.39
N THR A 67 7.51 23.40 10.55
CA THR A 67 8.62 23.59 9.60
C THR A 67 9.38 22.29 9.38
N PHE A 68 10.06 22.22 8.25
CA PHE A 68 10.93 21.08 7.98
C PHE A 68 12.11 21.02 8.97
N THR A 69 12.60 22.17 9.41
CA THR A 69 13.66 22.23 10.42
C THR A 69 13.22 21.59 11.73
N GLU A 70 11.98 21.81 12.17
CA GLU A 70 11.45 21.16 13.37
C GLU A 70 11.39 19.66 13.21
N LEU A 71 11.00 19.15 12.04
CA LEU A 71 10.99 17.73 11.75
C LEU A 71 12.40 17.14 11.84
N THR A 72 13.38 17.76 11.17
CA THR A 72 14.76 17.26 11.19
C THR A 72 15.38 17.34 12.58
N ASN A 73 15.05 18.37 13.34
CA ASN A 73 15.50 18.50 14.73
C ASN A 73 14.91 17.40 15.62
N ALA A 74 13.65 17.02 15.41
CA ALA A 74 13.02 15.94 16.15
C ALA A 74 13.71 14.60 15.89
N VAL A 75 14.16 14.35 14.67
CA VAL A 75 14.95 13.16 14.32
C VAL A 75 16.30 13.20 15.02
N THR A 76 16.99 14.32 14.95
CA THR A 76 18.33 14.49 15.56
C THR A 76 18.28 14.35 17.07
N ALA A 77 17.25 14.90 17.69
CA ALA A 77 17.03 14.81 19.14
C ALA A 77 16.56 13.43 19.62
N GLY A 78 16.18 12.55 18.71
CA GLY A 78 15.63 11.23 19.06
C GLY A 78 14.17 11.30 19.54
N THR A 79 13.50 12.44 19.39
CA THR A 79 12.07 12.56 19.72
C THR A 79 11.23 11.65 18.85
N ILE A 80 11.60 11.49 17.59
CA ILE A 80 11.04 10.51 16.66
C ILE A 80 12.16 9.66 16.09
N THR A 81 11.83 8.41 15.79
CA THR A 81 12.73 7.46 15.12
C THR A 81 12.01 6.99 13.85
N PRO A 82 12.15 7.73 12.74
CA PRO A 82 11.37 7.40 11.55
C PRO A 82 11.84 6.12 10.89
N ALA A 83 10.89 5.34 10.40
CA ALA A 83 11.13 4.21 9.53
C ALA A 83 10.85 4.61 8.07
N ASN A 84 11.42 3.88 7.13
CA ASN A 84 11.13 4.11 5.71
C ASN A 84 9.62 4.07 5.46
N GLY A 85 9.11 5.08 4.79
CA GLY A 85 7.68 5.23 4.51
C GLY A 85 6.92 6.09 5.52
N ASP A 86 7.50 6.45 6.65
CA ASP A 86 6.88 7.40 7.57
C ASP A 86 6.80 8.78 6.91
N ALA A 87 5.63 9.40 6.98
CA ALA A 87 5.35 10.66 6.30
C ALA A 87 4.77 11.71 7.24
N TYR A 88 5.16 12.94 6.99
CA TYR A 88 4.70 14.10 7.75
C TYR A 88 4.30 15.23 6.81
N SER A 89 3.27 15.98 7.17
CA SER A 89 2.93 17.23 6.51
C SER A 89 3.78 18.36 7.08
N ILE A 90 4.27 19.24 6.22
CA ILE A 90 5.01 20.43 6.62
C ILE A 90 4.13 21.67 6.38
N LYS A 91 3.86 22.40 7.42
CA LYS A 91 2.88 23.49 7.38
C LYS A 91 3.36 24.73 6.63
N SER A 92 4.66 24.99 6.66
CA SER A 92 5.24 26.24 6.13
C SER A 92 6.33 25.98 5.12
N ASP A 93 6.54 26.91 4.19
CA ASP A 93 7.65 26.89 3.25
C ASP A 93 8.99 26.86 3.97
N GLY A 94 9.97 26.22 3.38
CA GLY A 94 11.36 26.29 3.80
C GLY A 94 12.05 24.95 3.90
N GLY A 95 13.34 24.95 3.61
CA GLY A 95 14.15 23.74 3.56
C GLY A 95 14.12 23.08 2.20
N THR A 96 15.00 22.11 2.03
CA THR A 96 15.09 21.29 0.83
C THR A 96 15.07 19.83 1.20
N ASP A 97 14.47 19.02 0.36
CA ASP A 97 14.43 17.57 0.55
C ASP A 97 15.72 16.88 0.08
N GLY A 98 15.74 15.55 0.12
CA GLY A 98 16.89 14.77 -0.29
C GLY A 98 17.25 14.87 -1.78
N ASN A 99 16.34 15.36 -2.60
CA ASN A 99 16.55 15.62 -4.03
C ASN A 99 16.91 17.08 -4.33
N GLY A 100 17.00 17.94 -3.32
CA GLY A 100 17.19 19.37 -3.51
C GLY A 100 15.91 20.11 -3.87
N THR A 101 14.75 19.49 -3.73
CA THR A 101 13.46 20.12 -3.98
C THR A 101 13.08 21.01 -2.79
N MET A 102 12.74 22.27 -3.06
CA MET A 102 12.29 23.18 -2.01
C MET A 102 10.94 22.76 -1.46
N ILE A 103 10.86 22.69 -0.14
CA ILE A 103 9.63 22.33 0.55
C ILE A 103 8.69 23.53 0.59
N LYS A 104 7.46 23.31 0.18
CA LYS A 104 6.38 24.29 0.17
C LYS A 104 5.35 23.96 1.24
N ALA A 105 4.60 24.98 1.63
CA ALA A 105 3.53 24.82 2.60
C ALA A 105 2.58 23.67 2.22
N LEU A 106 2.26 22.83 3.19
CA LEU A 106 1.39 21.66 3.09
C LEU A 106 1.96 20.50 2.27
N ASP A 107 3.22 20.57 1.86
CA ASP A 107 3.90 19.43 1.27
C ASP A 107 3.94 18.27 2.27
N ILE A 108 3.82 17.06 1.76
CA ILE A 108 4.03 15.83 2.53
C ILE A 108 5.40 15.27 2.18
N VAL A 109 6.22 15.07 3.20
CA VAL A 109 7.54 14.46 3.06
C VAL A 109 7.56 13.07 3.66
N ALA A 110 8.25 12.15 3.02
CA ALA A 110 8.39 10.79 3.49
C ALA A 110 9.85 10.43 3.70
N TYR A 111 10.09 9.62 4.72
CA TYR A 111 11.43 9.16 5.07
C TYR A 111 11.84 7.96 4.23
N ALA A 112 13.04 8.01 3.67
CA ALA A 112 13.64 6.89 2.97
C ALA A 112 15.16 7.05 2.97
N ASN A 113 15.86 5.97 3.27
CA ASN A 113 17.33 5.93 3.23
C ASN A 113 18.00 7.10 3.98
N SER A 114 17.51 7.37 5.18
CA SER A 114 18.02 8.42 6.06
C SER A 114 17.80 9.86 5.56
N LYS A 115 16.91 10.05 4.60
CA LYS A 115 16.56 11.36 4.04
C LYS A 115 15.05 11.53 3.94
N TRP A 116 14.61 12.77 3.81
CA TRP A 116 13.22 13.13 3.58
C TRP A 116 13.02 13.57 2.14
N TYR A 117 11.89 13.17 1.54
CA TYR A 117 11.56 13.48 0.15
C TYR A 117 10.13 13.98 0.06
N VAL A 118 9.91 15.04 -0.72
CA VAL A 118 8.56 15.50 -1.03
C VAL A 118 7.87 14.46 -1.91
N VAL A 119 6.76 13.92 -1.43
CA VAL A 119 6.02 12.87 -2.13
C VAL A 119 4.63 13.29 -2.56
N ILE A 120 4.05 14.32 -1.92
CA ILE A 120 2.73 14.87 -2.26
C ILE A 120 2.79 16.39 -2.16
N ARG A 121 2.23 17.04 -3.17
CA ARG A 121 2.04 18.49 -3.23
C ARG A 121 0.60 18.88 -3.47
#